data_40c25508a819cf4f99f9cca3186d3f97
#
_entry.id   40c25508a819cf4f99f9cca3186d3f97
#
_cell.length_a   1.000
_cell.length_b   1.000
_cell.length_c   1.000
_cell.angle_alpha   90.00
_cell.angle_beta   90.00
_cell.angle_gamma   90.00
#
_symmetry.space_group_name_H-M   'P 1'
#
loop_
_entity.id
_entity.type
_entity.pdbx_description
1 polymer ?
#
loop_
_entity_poly.entity_id
_entity_poly.type
_entity_poly.pdbx_seq_one_letter_code
_entity_poly.pdbx_strand_id
1 'polypeptide(L)'
;ERKVTAELLGYRSETAGRLMTTEYIAFKENQTASVALEIVRRRARDTETIYSLYVTDAERRLTGILSLRDLVTADPQARIGDVMTEEVLSVSTDTDQEKVARTIQRYDFLAVPVVDLEQRLVGIVTVDDVIDVIEQEATRDLYAAGAVQAGDDDDYFSSNLFTVARRRVVWLAVLVLASFFTSEVIAANEDVLQQVVLLAAFIPLLGGTGGNVGAQSSTVVIRGLSTQSISSLGPLRAIGREAMAGALLGVLMMLLVVPFAWWRGESALV
;
A
#
# COMPACT_ATOMS: atom_id res chain seq x y z
N GLU A 1 15.21 21.35 17.63
CA GLU A 1 14.20 21.17 16.57
C GLU A 1 14.82 21.32 15.16
N ARG A 2 15.33 22.49 14.73
CA ARG A 2 15.88 22.70 13.36
C ARG A 2 16.94 21.68 12.93
N LYS A 3 17.79 21.20 13.83
CA LYS A 3 18.85 20.24 13.51
C LYS A 3 18.30 18.84 13.29
N VAL A 4 17.34 18.42 14.11
CA VAL A 4 16.64 17.14 13.99
C VAL A 4 15.82 17.12 12.70
N THR A 5 15.07 18.18 12.41
CA THR A 5 14.32 18.31 11.15
C THR A 5 15.24 18.23 9.93
N ALA A 6 16.42 18.86 9.98
CA ALA A 6 17.41 18.82 8.89
C ALA A 6 18.00 17.40 8.69
N GLU A 7 18.22 16.64 9.78
CA GLU A 7 18.67 15.24 9.71
C GLU A 7 17.58 14.34 9.11
N LEU A 8 16.32 14.49 9.53
CA LEU A 8 15.19 13.75 8.97
C LEU A 8 14.95 14.07 7.49
N LEU A 9 15.16 15.33 7.07
CA LEU A 9 15.08 15.74 5.67
C LEU A 9 16.17 15.11 4.79
N GLY A 10 17.25 14.61 5.35
CA GLY A 10 18.31 13.89 4.64
C GLY A 10 17.94 12.47 4.23
N TYR A 11 16.93 11.88 4.86
CA TYR A 11 16.44 10.57 4.46
C TYR A 11 15.54 10.67 3.22
N ARG A 12 15.51 9.60 2.45
CA ARG A 12 14.67 9.48 1.26
C ARG A 12 13.19 9.59 1.65
N SER A 13 12.40 10.28 0.85
CA SER A 13 10.94 10.32 1.02
C SER A 13 10.34 8.91 1.00
N GLU A 14 9.21 8.73 1.69
CA GLU A 14 8.48 7.46 1.77
C GLU A 14 9.28 6.31 2.41
N THR A 15 10.21 6.62 3.32
CA THR A 15 10.98 5.63 4.08
C THR A 15 10.82 5.80 5.59
N ALA A 16 11.13 4.74 6.35
CA ALA A 16 11.12 4.75 7.82
C ALA A 16 11.96 5.89 8.39
N GLY A 17 13.13 6.18 7.81
CA GLY A 17 14.00 7.26 8.24
C GLY A 17 13.38 8.65 8.07
N ARG A 18 12.49 8.82 7.08
CA ARG A 18 11.75 10.06 6.86
C ARG A 18 10.53 10.21 7.78
N LEU A 19 9.90 9.08 8.11
CA LEU A 19 8.69 9.01 8.95
C LEU A 19 9.00 9.03 10.45
N MET A 20 10.21 8.55 10.86
CA MET A 20 10.56 8.36 12.27
C MET A 20 10.63 9.66 13.06
N THR A 21 10.38 9.55 14.37
CA THR A 21 10.75 10.55 15.38
C THR A 21 12.00 10.12 16.14
N THR A 22 12.79 11.07 16.61
CA THR A 22 13.96 10.83 17.48
C THR A 22 13.62 10.95 18.97
N GLU A 23 12.36 11.22 19.30
CA GLU A 23 11.88 11.47 20.65
C GLU A 23 11.45 10.18 21.35
N TYR A 24 12.42 9.30 21.63
CA TYR A 24 12.23 8.02 22.30
C TYR A 24 13.05 7.90 23.60
N ILE A 25 12.74 6.90 24.43
CA ILE A 25 13.48 6.57 25.63
C ILE A 25 14.29 5.28 25.41
N ALA A 26 15.59 5.35 25.68
CA ALA A 26 16.46 4.18 25.66
C ALA A 26 17.26 4.07 26.97
N PHE A 27 17.48 2.84 27.39
CA PHE A 27 18.22 2.45 28.60
C PHE A 27 19.46 1.64 28.23
N LYS A 28 20.30 1.40 29.25
CA LYS A 28 21.39 0.44 29.20
C LYS A 28 21.00 -0.80 30.01
N GLU A 29 21.46 -1.97 29.59
CA GLU A 29 21.16 -3.27 30.21
C GLU A 29 21.51 -3.31 31.71
N ASN A 30 22.58 -2.63 32.11
CA ASN A 30 23.08 -2.62 33.48
C ASN A 30 22.33 -1.67 34.42
N GLN A 31 21.41 -0.86 33.93
CA GLN A 31 20.60 0.02 34.76
C GLN A 31 19.54 -0.81 35.54
N THR A 32 19.15 -0.32 36.73
CA THR A 32 18.07 -0.94 37.51
C THR A 32 16.69 -0.41 37.08
N ALA A 33 15.64 -1.19 37.31
CA ALA A 33 14.27 -0.80 36.99
C ALA A 33 13.85 0.49 37.71
N SER A 34 14.31 0.72 38.94
CA SER A 34 14.05 1.97 39.68
C SER A 34 14.66 3.19 38.99
N VAL A 35 15.90 3.09 38.50
CA VAL A 35 16.59 4.16 37.77
C VAL A 35 15.89 4.40 36.42
N ALA A 36 15.53 3.35 35.71
CA ALA A 36 14.82 3.46 34.43
C ALA A 36 13.46 4.15 34.60
N LEU A 37 12.71 3.81 35.63
CA LEU A 37 11.41 4.44 35.94
C LEU A 37 11.55 5.92 36.26
N GLU A 38 12.64 6.31 36.96
CA GLU A 38 12.92 7.72 37.21
C GLU A 38 13.27 8.50 35.93
N ILE A 39 13.98 7.87 35.01
CA ILE A 39 14.25 8.45 33.67
C ILE A 39 12.95 8.65 32.90
N VAL A 40 12.05 7.65 32.90
CA VAL A 40 10.72 7.77 32.26
C VAL A 40 9.97 8.95 32.86
N ARG A 41 9.88 9.07 34.17
CA ARG A 41 9.18 10.18 34.84
C ARG A 41 9.71 11.56 34.45
N ARG A 42 11.02 11.69 34.26
CA ARG A 42 11.65 12.95 33.85
C ARG A 42 11.42 13.27 32.38
N ARG A 43 11.46 12.27 31.51
CA ARG A 43 11.43 12.46 30.05
C ARG A 43 10.05 12.26 29.42
N ALA A 44 9.05 11.78 30.15
CA ALA A 44 7.73 11.44 29.64
C ALA A 44 7.01 12.59 28.90
N ARG A 45 7.37 13.85 29.18
CA ARG A 45 6.77 15.02 28.50
C ARG A 45 7.46 15.39 27.19
N ASP A 46 8.67 14.90 27.00
CA ASP A 46 9.56 15.27 25.89
C ASP A 46 9.78 14.08 24.94
N THR A 47 8.92 13.05 25.04
CA THR A 47 9.00 11.84 24.21
C THR A 47 7.66 11.51 23.59
N GLU A 48 7.71 10.99 22.38
CA GLU A 48 6.54 10.62 21.58
C GLU A 48 5.69 9.56 22.28
N THR A 49 6.33 8.55 22.84
CA THR A 49 5.67 7.49 23.60
C THR A 49 6.51 7.02 24.79
N ILE A 50 5.83 6.61 25.89
CA ILE A 50 6.44 5.94 27.03
C ILE A 50 6.06 4.47 27.11
N TYR A 51 5.21 3.98 26.23
CA TYR A 51 4.71 2.59 26.29
C TYR A 51 5.72 1.58 25.77
N SER A 52 6.53 1.99 24.79
CA SER A 52 7.63 1.19 24.21
C SER A 52 8.96 1.81 24.61
N LEU A 53 9.75 1.06 25.36
CA LEU A 53 11.03 1.48 25.91
C LEU A 53 12.13 0.60 25.34
N TYR A 54 13.23 1.19 24.92
CA TYR A 54 14.28 0.51 24.15
C TYR A 54 15.53 0.31 25.00
N VAL A 55 16.29 -0.74 24.71
CA VAL A 55 17.55 -1.03 25.38
C VAL A 55 18.66 -1.07 24.34
N THR A 56 19.77 -0.41 24.64
CA THR A 56 20.91 -0.30 23.73
C THR A 56 22.22 -0.61 24.44
N ASP A 57 23.19 -1.15 23.70
CA ASP A 57 24.58 -1.29 24.15
C ASP A 57 25.33 0.04 24.24
N ALA A 58 26.64 -0.01 24.51
CA ALA A 58 27.49 1.18 24.60
C ALA A 58 27.58 1.93 23.26
N GLU A 59 27.52 1.24 22.14
CA GLU A 59 27.58 1.74 20.76
C GLU A 59 26.21 2.17 20.24
N ARG A 60 25.17 2.20 21.09
CA ARG A 60 23.77 2.50 20.74
C ARG A 60 23.08 1.47 19.86
N ARG A 61 23.60 0.25 19.71
CA ARG A 61 22.92 -0.81 19.00
C ARG A 61 21.73 -1.29 19.82
N LEU A 62 20.63 -1.56 19.11
CA LEU A 62 19.40 -2.04 19.74
C LEU A 62 19.60 -3.48 20.23
N THR A 63 19.52 -3.71 21.55
CA THR A 63 19.70 -5.02 22.17
C THR A 63 18.43 -5.57 22.81
N GLY A 64 17.46 -4.72 23.11
CA GLY A 64 16.22 -5.16 23.74
C GLY A 64 15.11 -4.12 23.69
N ILE A 65 13.92 -4.59 24.06
CA ILE A 65 12.72 -3.76 24.24
C ILE A 65 12.01 -4.20 25.53
N LEU A 66 11.39 -3.27 26.21
CA LEU A 66 10.48 -3.58 27.32
C LEU A 66 9.28 -2.62 27.29
N SER A 67 8.14 -3.08 27.77
CA SER A 67 6.98 -2.22 27.93
C SER A 67 7.05 -1.42 29.23
N LEU A 68 6.33 -0.29 29.27
CA LEU A 68 6.16 0.43 30.56
C LEU A 68 5.54 -0.48 31.64
N ARG A 69 4.66 -1.43 31.25
CA ARG A 69 4.06 -2.39 32.15
C ARG A 69 5.13 -3.27 32.82
N ASP A 70 6.04 -3.81 32.00
CA ASP A 70 7.11 -4.69 32.50
C ASP A 70 8.03 -3.93 33.46
N LEU A 71 8.35 -2.67 33.10
CA LEU A 71 9.17 -1.80 33.95
C LEU A 71 8.51 -1.49 35.28
N VAL A 72 7.20 -1.20 35.30
CA VAL A 72 6.45 -0.87 36.55
C VAL A 72 6.26 -2.09 37.45
N THR A 73 6.13 -3.29 36.84
CA THR A 73 5.91 -4.54 37.59
C THR A 73 7.19 -5.25 38.00
N ALA A 74 8.34 -4.84 37.48
CA ALA A 74 9.64 -5.41 37.80
C ALA A 74 10.06 -5.10 39.27
N ASP A 75 10.92 -5.95 39.83
CA ASP A 75 11.60 -5.63 41.08
C ASP A 75 12.43 -4.34 40.89
N PRO A 76 12.34 -3.33 41.76
CA PRO A 76 13.08 -2.10 41.64
C PRO A 76 14.60 -2.26 41.47
N GLN A 77 15.17 -3.34 41.98
CA GLN A 77 16.60 -3.68 41.91
C GLN A 77 16.95 -4.58 40.73
N ALA A 78 15.97 -5.13 40.01
CA ALA A 78 16.22 -5.92 38.79
C ALA A 78 16.93 -5.09 37.72
N ARG A 79 17.85 -5.71 37.01
CA ARG A 79 18.53 -5.06 35.87
C ARG A 79 17.60 -5.06 34.64
N ILE A 80 17.70 -4.03 33.87
CA ILE A 80 16.90 -3.93 32.63
C ILE A 80 17.18 -5.10 31.70
N GLY A 81 18.44 -5.56 31.59
CA GLY A 81 18.80 -6.75 30.82
C GLY A 81 18.12 -8.03 31.25
N ASP A 82 17.71 -8.15 32.54
CA ASP A 82 17.00 -9.33 33.05
C ASP A 82 15.47 -9.26 32.79
N VAL A 83 14.96 -8.07 32.45
CA VAL A 83 13.50 -7.81 32.28
C VAL A 83 13.12 -7.59 30.82
N MET A 84 14.08 -7.18 29.99
CA MET A 84 13.85 -6.87 28.56
C MET A 84 13.55 -8.13 27.75
N THR A 85 12.92 -7.93 26.59
CA THR A 85 12.85 -8.92 25.52
C THR A 85 13.98 -8.67 24.53
N GLU A 86 14.83 -9.65 24.29
CA GLU A 86 16.02 -9.53 23.43
C GLU A 86 15.70 -9.60 21.92
N GLU A 87 14.67 -10.38 21.54
CA GLU A 87 14.23 -10.48 20.14
C GLU A 87 13.41 -9.25 19.76
N VAL A 88 14.09 -8.21 19.26
CA VAL A 88 13.44 -6.97 18.84
C VAL A 88 13.25 -6.93 17.34
N LEU A 89 12.00 -6.85 16.91
CA LEU A 89 11.68 -6.57 15.53
C LEU A 89 11.92 -5.08 15.27
N SER A 90 12.84 -4.77 14.37
CA SER A 90 13.20 -3.41 13.96
C SER A 90 13.11 -3.24 12.45
N VAL A 91 13.07 -2.00 11.99
CA VAL A 91 13.13 -1.64 10.57
C VAL A 91 14.36 -0.78 10.30
N SER A 92 14.91 -0.88 9.08
CA SER A 92 16.01 -0.02 8.65
C SER A 92 15.48 1.35 8.24
N THR A 93 16.32 2.39 8.32
CA THR A 93 16.03 3.74 7.81
C THR A 93 15.55 3.77 6.37
N ASP A 94 16.02 2.83 5.52
CA ASP A 94 15.65 2.74 4.10
C ASP A 94 14.39 1.88 3.86
N THR A 95 13.78 1.33 4.91
CA THR A 95 12.55 0.54 4.78
C THR A 95 11.41 1.43 4.29
N ASP A 96 10.72 0.97 3.26
CA ASP A 96 9.55 1.64 2.70
C ASP A 96 8.44 1.84 3.75
N GLN A 97 7.80 3.02 3.73
CA GLN A 97 6.78 3.40 4.72
C GLN A 97 5.58 2.43 4.76
N GLU A 98 5.17 1.91 3.61
CA GLU A 98 4.07 0.94 3.53
C GLU A 98 4.45 -0.37 4.23
N LYS A 99 5.71 -0.80 4.10
CA LYS A 99 6.22 -1.99 4.81
C LYS A 99 6.29 -1.76 6.31
N VAL A 100 6.65 -0.55 6.76
CA VAL A 100 6.60 -0.17 8.17
C VAL A 100 5.17 -0.23 8.69
N ALA A 101 4.23 0.36 7.96
CA ALA A 101 2.81 0.35 8.30
C ALA A 101 2.26 -1.08 8.46
N ARG A 102 2.58 -1.95 7.52
CA ARG A 102 2.20 -3.37 7.57
C ARG A 102 2.84 -4.12 8.74
N THR A 103 4.07 -3.76 9.11
CA THR A 103 4.74 -4.36 10.27
C THR A 103 4.01 -3.99 11.56
N ILE A 104 3.69 -2.71 11.74
CA ILE A 104 2.92 -2.23 12.90
C ILE A 104 1.54 -2.90 12.95
N GLN A 105 0.82 -2.94 11.82
CA GLN A 105 -0.49 -3.57 11.71
C GLN A 105 -0.46 -5.09 11.99
N ARG A 106 0.57 -5.79 11.50
CA ARG A 106 0.66 -7.25 11.61
C ARG A 106 0.93 -7.74 13.04
N TYR A 107 1.71 -6.94 13.78
CA TYR A 107 2.16 -7.31 15.13
C TYR A 107 1.47 -6.51 16.23
N ASP A 108 0.51 -5.66 15.87
CA ASP A 108 -0.23 -4.78 16.79
C ASP A 108 0.70 -3.91 17.65
N PHE A 109 1.79 -3.42 17.06
CA PHE A 109 2.74 -2.58 17.76
C PHE A 109 2.23 -1.14 17.91
N LEU A 110 2.54 -0.51 19.04
CA LEU A 110 2.31 0.93 19.25
C LEU A 110 3.42 1.77 18.61
N ALA A 111 4.62 1.21 18.52
CA ALA A 111 5.77 1.82 17.86
C ALA A 111 6.76 0.75 17.42
N VAL A 112 7.49 0.98 16.34
CA VAL A 112 8.57 0.13 15.85
C VAL A 112 9.90 0.89 15.85
N PRO A 113 11.00 0.31 16.38
CA PRO A 113 12.30 0.96 16.37
C PRO A 113 12.91 0.96 14.98
N VAL A 114 13.55 2.09 14.63
CA VAL A 114 14.28 2.29 13.39
C VAL A 114 15.77 2.25 13.67
N VAL A 115 16.48 1.43 12.91
CA VAL A 115 17.94 1.25 13.06
C VAL A 115 18.67 1.64 11.77
N ASP A 116 19.91 2.09 11.93
CA ASP A 116 20.83 2.34 10.81
C ASP A 116 21.49 1.03 10.31
N LEU A 117 22.42 1.16 9.35
CA LEU A 117 23.15 0.01 8.79
C LEU A 117 24.04 -0.70 9.84
N GLU A 118 24.46 -0.01 10.88
CA GLU A 118 25.25 -0.54 11.99
C GLU A 118 24.38 -1.05 13.14
N GLN A 119 23.06 -1.18 12.94
CA GLN A 119 22.07 -1.62 13.93
C GLN A 119 21.93 -0.69 15.15
N ARG A 120 22.31 0.59 15.01
CA ARG A 120 22.11 1.58 16.06
C ARG A 120 20.70 2.14 15.99
N LEU A 121 20.07 2.27 17.14
CA LEU A 121 18.75 2.88 17.26
C LEU A 121 18.84 4.38 16.93
N VAL A 122 18.17 4.80 15.86
CA VAL A 122 18.16 6.19 15.37
C VAL A 122 16.83 6.88 15.55
N GLY A 123 15.72 6.13 15.64
CA GLY A 123 14.39 6.68 15.82
C GLY A 123 13.35 5.60 16.08
N ILE A 124 12.11 6.02 16.13
CA ILE A 124 10.95 5.16 16.20
C ILE A 124 9.87 5.66 15.23
N VAL A 125 9.03 4.75 14.73
CA VAL A 125 7.81 5.10 14.02
C VAL A 125 6.62 4.65 14.85
N THR A 126 5.69 5.53 15.11
CA THR A 126 4.51 5.29 15.94
C THR A 126 3.29 4.92 15.11
N VAL A 127 2.28 4.34 15.75
CA VAL A 127 1.08 3.83 15.06
C VAL A 127 0.23 4.95 14.47
N ASP A 128 0.20 6.12 15.06
CA ASP A 128 -0.54 7.30 14.59
C ASP A 128 0.02 7.81 13.27
N ASP A 129 1.35 7.96 13.13
CA ASP A 129 1.99 8.29 11.85
C ASP A 129 1.71 7.26 10.75
N VAL A 130 1.59 5.99 11.14
CA VAL A 130 1.29 4.89 10.23
C VAL A 130 -0.17 4.90 9.74
N ILE A 131 -1.10 5.41 10.54
CA ILE A 131 -2.51 5.55 10.11
C ILE A 131 -2.59 6.47 8.89
N ASP A 132 -1.88 7.59 8.90
CA ASP A 132 -1.84 8.53 7.77
C ASP A 132 -1.22 7.90 6.52
N VAL A 133 -0.15 7.10 6.70
CA VAL A 133 0.46 6.34 5.60
C VAL A 133 -0.53 5.35 4.99
N ILE A 134 -1.28 4.60 5.81
CA ILE A 134 -2.28 3.64 5.32
C ILE A 134 -3.36 4.34 4.50
N GLU A 135 -3.83 5.51 4.94
CA GLU A 135 -4.85 6.29 4.22
C GLU A 135 -4.31 6.81 2.88
N GLN A 136 -3.09 7.35 2.85
CA GLN A 136 -2.43 7.81 1.63
C GLN A 136 -2.26 6.68 0.62
N GLU A 137 -1.74 5.52 1.05
CA GLU A 137 -1.54 4.37 0.17
C GLU A 137 -2.88 3.81 -0.35
N ALA A 138 -3.92 3.74 0.50
CA ALA A 138 -5.26 3.33 0.07
C ALA A 138 -5.83 4.30 -0.98
N THR A 139 -5.62 5.58 -0.83
CA THR A 139 -6.03 6.61 -1.79
C THR A 139 -5.27 6.48 -3.12
N ARG A 140 -3.95 6.26 -3.08
CA ARG A 140 -3.13 5.97 -4.28
C ARG A 140 -3.61 4.75 -5.03
N ASP A 141 -3.93 3.67 -4.31
CA ASP A 141 -4.49 2.44 -4.89
C ASP A 141 -5.81 2.69 -5.63
N LEU A 142 -6.71 3.51 -5.05
CA LEU A 142 -7.97 3.89 -5.68
C LEU A 142 -7.75 4.70 -6.97
N TYR A 143 -6.83 5.66 -6.97
CA TYR A 143 -6.48 6.42 -8.17
C TYR A 143 -5.86 5.52 -9.24
N ALA A 144 -4.97 4.60 -8.86
CA ALA A 144 -4.38 3.64 -9.77
C ALA A 144 -5.44 2.72 -10.41
N ALA A 145 -6.44 2.27 -9.63
CA ALA A 145 -7.57 1.48 -10.14
C ALA A 145 -8.42 2.25 -11.16
N GLY A 146 -8.53 3.58 -10.99
CA GLY A 146 -9.20 4.47 -11.94
C GLY A 146 -8.31 4.93 -13.11
N ALA A 147 -7.05 4.47 -13.20
CA ALA A 147 -6.04 4.95 -14.14
C ALA A 147 -5.86 6.48 -14.11
N VAL A 148 -6.00 7.06 -12.93
CA VAL A 148 -5.76 8.49 -12.64
C VAL A 148 -4.41 8.60 -11.94
N GLN A 149 -3.56 9.53 -12.39
CA GLN A 149 -2.32 9.79 -11.68
C GLN A 149 -2.62 10.45 -10.33
N ALA A 150 -2.19 9.81 -9.24
CA ALA A 150 -2.19 10.42 -7.92
C ALA A 150 -1.26 11.66 -7.95
N GLY A 151 -1.66 12.73 -7.26
CA GLY A 151 -0.78 13.89 -7.06
C GLY A 151 -0.21 13.84 -5.66
N ASP A 152 0.86 14.60 -5.42
CA ASP A 152 1.45 14.76 -4.10
C ASP A 152 0.55 15.57 -3.14
N ASP A 153 -0.43 16.30 -3.67
CA ASP A 153 -1.42 17.06 -2.90
C ASP A 153 -2.70 16.24 -2.71
N ASP A 154 -3.05 15.98 -1.48
CA ASP A 154 -4.16 15.13 -1.05
C ASP A 154 -5.55 15.65 -1.43
N ASP A 155 -5.70 16.89 -1.90
CA ASP A 155 -7.00 17.48 -2.20
C ASP A 155 -7.24 17.61 -3.70
N TYR A 156 -7.75 16.51 -4.28
CA TYR A 156 -8.20 16.46 -5.68
C TYR A 156 -9.21 17.58 -6.01
N PHE A 157 -10.08 17.91 -5.07
CA PHE A 157 -11.15 18.90 -5.29
C PHE A 157 -10.67 20.36 -5.17
N SER A 158 -9.54 20.61 -4.50
CA SER A 158 -8.89 21.93 -4.45
C SER A 158 -7.98 22.17 -5.65
N SER A 159 -7.61 21.13 -6.39
CA SER A 159 -6.71 21.21 -7.54
C SER A 159 -7.33 21.97 -8.71
N ASN A 160 -6.52 22.72 -9.47
CA ASN A 160 -6.95 23.39 -10.69
C ASN A 160 -7.46 22.38 -11.73
N LEU A 161 -8.60 22.67 -12.36
CA LEU A 161 -9.23 21.82 -13.39
C LEU A 161 -8.26 21.41 -14.52
N PHE A 162 -7.33 22.28 -14.90
CA PHE A 162 -6.32 21.95 -15.89
C PHE A 162 -5.35 20.86 -15.41
N THR A 163 -4.97 20.90 -14.15
CA THR A 163 -4.13 19.86 -13.53
C THR A 163 -4.88 18.52 -13.48
N VAL A 164 -6.15 18.54 -13.10
CA VAL A 164 -7.02 17.35 -13.10
C VAL A 164 -7.15 16.76 -14.51
N ALA A 165 -7.40 17.60 -15.52
CA ALA A 165 -7.50 17.15 -16.91
C ALA A 165 -6.17 16.53 -17.39
N ARG A 166 -5.02 17.14 -17.08
CA ARG A 166 -3.70 16.65 -17.47
C ARG A 166 -3.40 15.28 -16.84
N ARG A 167 -3.80 15.02 -15.60
CA ARG A 167 -3.61 13.74 -14.91
C ARG A 167 -4.39 12.59 -15.58
N ARG A 168 -5.48 12.90 -16.27
CA ARG A 168 -6.35 11.92 -16.94
C ARG A 168 -6.06 11.76 -18.42
N VAL A 169 -5.65 12.83 -19.10
CA VAL A 169 -5.55 12.86 -20.57
C VAL A 169 -4.55 11.85 -21.12
N VAL A 170 -3.46 11.59 -20.42
CA VAL A 170 -2.43 10.64 -20.87
C VAL A 170 -3.02 9.24 -21.07
N TRP A 171 -3.76 8.75 -20.09
CA TRP A 171 -4.42 7.44 -20.19
C TRP A 171 -5.54 7.43 -21.22
N LEU A 172 -6.36 8.48 -21.27
CA LEU A 172 -7.42 8.62 -22.26
C LEU A 172 -6.85 8.66 -23.71
N ALA A 173 -5.70 9.30 -23.91
CA ALA A 173 -5.03 9.30 -25.20
C ALA A 173 -4.58 7.89 -25.63
N VAL A 174 -4.06 7.08 -24.71
CA VAL A 174 -3.73 5.67 -24.97
C VAL A 174 -4.99 4.89 -25.36
N LEU A 175 -6.10 5.09 -24.66
CA LEU A 175 -7.37 4.43 -24.99
C LEU A 175 -7.91 4.87 -26.35
N VAL A 176 -7.81 6.15 -26.71
CA VAL A 176 -8.20 6.66 -28.04
C VAL A 176 -7.35 6.00 -29.12
N LEU A 177 -6.02 5.92 -28.95
CA LEU A 177 -5.15 5.23 -29.90
C LEU A 177 -5.52 3.75 -30.05
N ALA A 178 -5.80 3.06 -28.95
CA ALA A 178 -6.26 1.67 -29.00
C ALA A 178 -7.61 1.53 -29.73
N SER A 179 -8.50 2.52 -29.58
CA SER A 179 -9.80 2.54 -30.26
C SER A 179 -9.67 2.71 -31.77
N PHE A 180 -8.62 3.37 -32.30
CA PHE A 180 -8.37 3.41 -33.73
C PHE A 180 -8.14 2.02 -34.33
N PHE A 181 -7.40 1.14 -33.64
CA PHE A 181 -7.22 -0.24 -34.10
C PHE A 181 -8.56 -0.99 -34.17
N THR A 182 -9.43 -0.78 -33.20
CA THR A 182 -10.77 -1.35 -33.21
C THR A 182 -11.59 -0.84 -34.38
N SER A 183 -11.53 0.48 -34.66
CA SER A 183 -12.21 1.08 -35.81
C SER A 183 -11.72 0.53 -37.16
N GLU A 184 -10.41 0.31 -37.32
CA GLU A 184 -9.86 -0.29 -38.52
C GLU A 184 -10.31 -1.73 -38.73
N VAL A 185 -10.37 -2.53 -37.65
CA VAL A 185 -10.91 -3.91 -37.74
C VAL A 185 -12.39 -3.91 -38.12
N ILE A 186 -13.18 -2.98 -37.60
CA ILE A 186 -14.61 -2.84 -37.96
C ILE A 186 -14.76 -2.43 -39.41
N ALA A 187 -14.00 -1.43 -39.88
CA ALA A 187 -14.01 -0.96 -41.27
C ALA A 187 -13.58 -2.05 -42.26
N ALA A 188 -12.55 -2.83 -41.92
CA ALA A 188 -12.10 -3.96 -42.75
C ALA A 188 -13.14 -5.09 -42.90
N ASN A 189 -14.17 -5.13 -42.06
CA ASN A 189 -15.25 -6.13 -42.07
C ASN A 189 -16.62 -5.52 -42.37
N GLU A 190 -16.66 -4.32 -42.99
CA GLU A 190 -17.89 -3.60 -43.28
C GLU A 190 -18.87 -4.40 -44.12
N ASP A 191 -18.40 -5.13 -45.14
CA ASP A 191 -19.24 -5.96 -46.00
C ASP A 191 -20.00 -7.04 -45.21
N VAL A 192 -19.36 -7.66 -44.21
CA VAL A 192 -19.99 -8.66 -43.35
C VAL A 192 -21.02 -8.01 -42.44
N LEU A 193 -20.72 -6.83 -41.89
CA LEU A 193 -21.63 -6.10 -41.02
C LEU A 193 -22.85 -5.57 -41.77
N GLN A 194 -22.71 -5.21 -43.07
CA GLN A 194 -23.83 -4.82 -43.93
C GLN A 194 -24.75 -6.00 -44.26
N GLN A 195 -24.18 -7.21 -44.45
CA GLN A 195 -24.98 -8.44 -44.70
C GLN A 195 -25.74 -8.89 -43.46
N VAL A 196 -25.16 -8.73 -42.26
CA VAL A 196 -25.74 -9.17 -41.00
C VAL A 196 -25.72 -7.99 -40.01
N VAL A 197 -26.64 -7.04 -40.19
CA VAL A 197 -26.74 -5.80 -39.37
C VAL A 197 -26.86 -6.11 -37.87
N LEU A 198 -27.45 -7.29 -37.52
CA LEU A 198 -27.54 -7.73 -36.17
C LEU A 198 -26.18 -7.84 -35.44
N LEU A 199 -25.09 -8.17 -36.16
CA LEU A 199 -23.75 -8.26 -35.58
C LEU A 199 -23.27 -6.89 -35.04
N ALA A 200 -23.61 -5.80 -35.71
CA ALA A 200 -23.27 -4.45 -35.27
C ALA A 200 -23.87 -4.12 -33.88
N ALA A 201 -25.06 -4.66 -33.58
CA ALA A 201 -25.73 -4.48 -32.28
C ALA A 201 -24.98 -5.17 -31.11
N PHE A 202 -24.16 -6.18 -31.38
CA PHE A 202 -23.37 -6.86 -30.37
C PHE A 202 -22.01 -6.19 -30.06
N ILE A 203 -21.53 -5.30 -30.92
CA ILE A 203 -20.25 -4.60 -30.68
C ILE A 203 -20.25 -3.84 -29.36
N PRO A 204 -21.26 -3.00 -29.02
CA PRO A 204 -21.33 -2.32 -27.72
C PRO A 204 -21.46 -3.30 -26.54
N LEU A 205 -22.20 -4.39 -26.71
CA LEU A 205 -22.38 -5.40 -25.68
C LEU A 205 -21.04 -6.08 -25.33
N LEU A 206 -20.29 -6.52 -26.34
CA LEU A 206 -19.00 -7.17 -26.16
C LEU A 206 -17.95 -6.19 -25.62
N GLY A 207 -17.89 -4.97 -26.14
CA GLY A 207 -16.99 -3.93 -25.67
C GLY A 207 -17.26 -3.52 -24.23
N GLY A 208 -18.54 -3.34 -23.86
CA GLY A 208 -18.94 -3.03 -22.48
C GLY A 208 -18.64 -4.16 -21.52
N THR A 209 -18.93 -5.40 -21.90
CA THR A 209 -18.62 -6.58 -21.07
C THR A 209 -17.12 -6.76 -20.88
N GLY A 210 -16.33 -6.67 -21.96
CA GLY A 210 -14.86 -6.76 -21.90
C GLY A 210 -14.25 -5.65 -21.05
N GLY A 211 -14.75 -4.42 -21.18
CA GLY A 211 -14.33 -3.29 -20.34
C GLY A 211 -14.59 -3.51 -18.85
N ASN A 212 -15.77 -4.02 -18.50
CA ASN A 212 -16.14 -4.33 -17.12
C ASN A 212 -15.27 -5.45 -16.54
N VAL A 213 -15.01 -6.52 -17.28
CA VAL A 213 -14.11 -7.61 -16.85
C VAL A 213 -12.70 -7.06 -16.65
N GLY A 214 -12.20 -6.23 -17.58
CA GLY A 214 -10.91 -5.57 -17.45
C GLY A 214 -10.81 -4.71 -16.18
N ALA A 215 -11.82 -3.89 -15.90
CA ALA A 215 -11.87 -3.08 -14.67
C ALA A 215 -11.88 -3.93 -13.40
N GLN A 216 -12.66 -5.03 -13.36
CA GLN A 216 -12.67 -5.96 -12.24
C GLN A 216 -11.31 -6.61 -12.01
N SER A 217 -10.66 -7.12 -13.06
CA SER A 217 -9.32 -7.70 -12.98
C SER A 217 -8.29 -6.68 -12.51
N SER A 218 -8.31 -5.44 -13.04
CA SER A 218 -7.42 -4.37 -12.59
C SER A 218 -7.56 -4.09 -11.11
N THR A 219 -8.79 -3.97 -10.61
CA THR A 219 -9.06 -3.73 -9.18
C THR A 219 -8.52 -4.84 -8.30
N VAL A 220 -8.74 -6.11 -8.70
CA VAL A 220 -8.24 -7.29 -7.95
C VAL A 220 -6.71 -7.33 -7.95
N VAL A 221 -6.08 -7.06 -9.10
CA VAL A 221 -4.61 -7.07 -9.23
C VAL A 221 -3.98 -5.95 -8.40
N ILE A 222 -4.51 -4.72 -8.47
CA ILE A 222 -4.01 -3.58 -7.67
C ILE A 222 -4.15 -3.91 -6.17
N ARG A 223 -5.30 -4.39 -5.74
CA ARG A 223 -5.49 -4.81 -4.35
C ARG A 223 -4.56 -5.96 -3.95
N GLY A 224 -4.32 -6.90 -4.84
CA GLY A 224 -3.39 -8.00 -4.61
C GLY A 224 -1.93 -7.56 -4.52
N LEU A 225 -1.53 -6.50 -5.23
CA LEU A 225 -0.22 -5.87 -5.10
C LEU A 225 -0.10 -5.14 -3.76
N SER A 226 -1.08 -4.31 -3.41
CA SER A 226 -1.08 -3.55 -2.16
C SER A 226 -1.11 -4.44 -0.92
N THR A 227 -1.76 -5.61 -0.96
CA THR A 227 -1.78 -6.59 0.14
C THR A 227 -0.62 -7.60 0.10
N GLN A 228 0.32 -7.48 -0.84
CA GLN A 228 1.40 -8.45 -1.11
C GLN A 228 0.93 -9.89 -1.40
N SER A 229 -0.36 -10.11 -1.59
CA SER A 229 -0.90 -11.43 -1.92
C SER A 229 -0.34 -11.97 -3.24
N ILE A 230 -0.03 -11.07 -4.19
CA ILE A 230 0.58 -11.41 -5.48
C ILE A 230 2.09 -11.64 -5.35
N SER A 231 2.79 -10.96 -4.44
CA SER A 231 4.23 -11.11 -4.27
C SER A 231 4.62 -12.53 -3.87
N SER A 232 3.78 -13.21 -3.09
CA SER A 232 3.97 -14.62 -2.70
C SER A 232 3.71 -15.60 -3.85
N LEU A 233 2.86 -15.25 -4.83
CA LEU A 233 2.50 -16.10 -5.98
C LEU A 233 3.43 -15.90 -7.18
N GLY A 234 4.04 -14.74 -7.31
CA GLY A 234 4.81 -14.29 -8.47
C GLY A 234 3.93 -13.72 -9.59
N PRO A 235 4.44 -12.72 -10.35
CA PRO A 235 3.63 -11.95 -11.32
C PRO A 235 3.08 -12.80 -12.46
N LEU A 236 3.84 -13.77 -12.97
CA LEU A 236 3.40 -14.65 -14.07
C LEU A 236 2.22 -15.55 -13.66
N ARG A 237 2.23 -16.06 -12.42
CA ARG A 237 1.10 -16.86 -11.91
C ARG A 237 -0.14 -16.02 -11.68
N ALA A 238 0.02 -14.77 -11.23
CA ALA A 238 -1.09 -13.84 -11.08
C ALA A 238 -1.74 -13.54 -12.44
N ILE A 239 -0.94 -13.23 -13.48
CA ILE A 239 -1.43 -13.02 -14.85
C ILE A 239 -2.12 -14.27 -15.38
N GLY A 240 -1.53 -15.46 -15.19
CA GLY A 240 -2.14 -16.73 -15.63
C GLY A 240 -3.48 -17.00 -14.95
N ARG A 241 -3.61 -16.68 -13.67
CA ARG A 241 -4.86 -16.82 -12.90
C ARG A 241 -5.94 -15.87 -13.43
N GLU A 242 -5.60 -14.61 -13.67
CA GLU A 242 -6.54 -13.63 -14.22
C GLU A 242 -6.95 -13.97 -15.66
N ALA A 243 -6.02 -14.46 -16.49
CA ALA A 243 -6.34 -14.93 -17.84
C ALA A 243 -7.31 -16.12 -17.82
N MET A 244 -7.13 -17.08 -16.90
CA MET A 244 -8.06 -18.20 -16.72
C MET A 244 -9.43 -17.73 -16.21
N ALA A 245 -9.46 -16.80 -15.26
CA ALA A 245 -10.71 -16.22 -14.77
C ALA A 245 -11.47 -15.50 -15.90
N GLY A 246 -10.76 -14.70 -16.69
CA GLY A 246 -11.32 -14.02 -17.87
C GLY A 246 -11.86 -15.00 -18.93
N ALA A 247 -11.12 -16.09 -19.20
CA ALA A 247 -11.59 -17.14 -20.12
C ALA A 247 -12.87 -17.83 -19.61
N LEU A 248 -12.93 -18.15 -18.30
CA LEU A 248 -14.13 -18.73 -17.70
C LEU A 248 -15.32 -17.78 -17.77
N LEU A 249 -15.11 -16.49 -17.46
CA LEU A 249 -16.15 -15.46 -17.59
C LEU A 249 -16.61 -15.32 -19.05
N GLY A 250 -15.68 -15.38 -20.02
CA GLY A 250 -16.02 -15.39 -21.44
C GLY A 250 -16.94 -16.55 -21.84
N VAL A 251 -16.65 -17.77 -21.35
CA VAL A 251 -17.52 -18.93 -21.58
C VAL A 251 -18.89 -18.73 -20.95
N LEU A 252 -18.97 -18.24 -19.71
CA LEU A 252 -20.24 -17.96 -19.04
C LEU A 252 -21.05 -16.89 -19.77
N MET A 253 -20.42 -15.82 -20.24
CA MET A 253 -21.07 -14.79 -21.03
C MET A 253 -21.56 -15.34 -22.39
N MET A 254 -20.77 -16.21 -23.03
CA MET A 254 -21.20 -16.88 -24.27
C MET A 254 -22.49 -17.67 -24.05
N LEU A 255 -22.62 -18.42 -22.94
CA LEU A 255 -23.83 -19.18 -22.61
C LEU A 255 -25.08 -18.30 -22.39
N LEU A 256 -24.88 -17.04 -22.02
CA LEU A 256 -25.94 -16.04 -21.87
C LEU A 256 -26.27 -15.34 -23.19
N VAL A 257 -25.25 -14.94 -23.95
CA VAL A 257 -25.40 -14.10 -25.16
C VAL A 257 -25.87 -14.92 -26.36
N VAL A 258 -25.40 -16.17 -26.54
CA VAL A 258 -25.73 -16.99 -27.69
C VAL A 258 -27.24 -17.30 -27.77
N PRO A 259 -27.93 -17.73 -26.69
CA PRO A 259 -29.37 -17.93 -26.74
C PRO A 259 -30.17 -16.64 -27.04
N PHE A 260 -29.70 -15.51 -26.49
CA PHE A 260 -30.29 -14.21 -26.76
C PHE A 260 -30.11 -13.80 -28.22
N ALA A 261 -28.92 -14.01 -28.78
CA ALA A 261 -28.61 -13.70 -30.18
C ALA A 261 -29.47 -14.57 -31.13
N TRP A 262 -29.60 -15.85 -30.80
CA TRP A 262 -30.43 -16.77 -31.58
C TRP A 262 -31.91 -16.37 -31.55
N TRP A 263 -32.49 -16.11 -30.40
CA TRP A 263 -33.86 -15.63 -30.26
C TRP A 263 -34.11 -14.32 -31.03
N ARG A 264 -33.19 -13.38 -30.99
CA ARG A 264 -33.27 -12.11 -31.74
C ARG A 264 -33.12 -12.32 -33.25
N GLY A 265 -32.25 -13.26 -33.65
CA GLY A 265 -32.03 -13.60 -35.06
C GLY A 265 -33.25 -14.21 -35.72
N GLU A 266 -33.95 -15.16 -35.06
CA GLU A 266 -35.21 -15.73 -35.56
C GLU A 266 -36.32 -14.69 -35.68
N SER A 267 -36.41 -13.75 -34.72
CA SER A 267 -37.41 -12.67 -34.78
C SER A 267 -37.12 -11.59 -35.84
N ALA A 268 -35.91 -11.53 -36.37
CA ALA A 268 -35.52 -10.59 -37.43
C ALA A 268 -35.67 -11.18 -38.85
N LEU A 269 -35.89 -12.51 -38.98
CA LEU A 269 -36.12 -13.22 -40.22
C LEU A 269 -37.61 -13.41 -40.54
N VAL A 270 -38.51 -13.03 -39.60
CA VAL A 270 -39.96 -12.95 -39.77
C VAL A 270 -40.39 -11.50 -39.99
#